data_71608620446c0c4e53e735e166e6a385
#
_entry.id   71608620446c0c4e53e735e166e6a385
#
_cell.length_a   1.000
_cell.length_b   1.000
_cell.length_c   1.000
_cell.angle_alpha   90.00
_cell.angle_beta   90.00
_cell.angle_gamma   90.00
#
_symmetry.space_group_name_H-M   'P 1'
#
loop_
_entity.id
_entity.type
_entity.pdbx_description
1 polymer ?
#
loop_
_entity_poly.entity_id
_entity_poly.type
_entity_poly.pdbx_seq_one_letter_code
_entity_poly.pdbx_strand_id
1 'polypeptide(L)'
;MTLTLGNLQDRVERLLQDTANRRWTVAEINDYIFDAQHEFIRLTGFPLYTTNVDLQGLVATYDVPTLTSNSVEYPALMDIQRARVRNRAVEIPIISPTVLDEASSFLHEPVDADWRSQTGPIRAIVLDHQSASTFRLYPIPAGNIVSTVTASFNATTTSITVSDASDLAVGMYVGGNTNIPEKTAISAISGTTITLSKTTTNTGTVSNASVTFVSSNVFSNYLLQTPTTDVDAISGTDLLFDASGFFQGTTVVLPSIELQGTRNPPRNALQNYANVAGGTDTPIIGSRFHEALVFGAVERAYLKENELRNVQKSNVFRERFLQFVAEARREESENRIRRVGGANRVRMKVSRRWV
;
A
#
# COMPACT_ATOMS: atom_id res chain seq x y z
N MET A 1 18.14 -23.50 1.77
CA MET A 1 17.17 -24.59 1.58
C MET A 1 15.85 -24.13 2.17
N THR A 2 14.78 -24.17 1.40
CA THR A 2 13.45 -23.73 1.90
C THR A 2 12.89 -24.85 2.78
N LEU A 3 12.57 -24.53 4.04
CA LEU A 3 11.93 -25.48 4.95
C LEU A 3 10.43 -25.33 4.88
N THR A 4 9.71 -26.43 4.76
CA THR A 4 8.27 -26.48 4.90
C THR A 4 7.87 -26.47 6.37
N LEU A 5 6.59 -26.23 6.66
CA LEU A 5 6.06 -26.31 8.01
C LEU A 5 6.34 -27.68 8.66
N GLY A 6 6.12 -28.78 7.93
CA GLY A 6 6.44 -30.12 8.41
C GLY A 6 7.93 -30.28 8.78
N ASN A 7 8.84 -29.74 7.95
CA ASN A 7 10.26 -29.76 8.27
C ASN A 7 10.62 -28.93 9.52
N LEU A 8 9.88 -27.84 9.76
CA LEU A 8 10.06 -27.02 10.98
C LEU A 8 9.55 -27.76 12.21
N GLN A 9 8.36 -28.41 12.11
CA GLN A 9 7.81 -29.26 13.17
C GLN A 9 8.81 -30.35 13.56
N ASP A 10 9.28 -31.14 12.61
CA ASP A 10 10.26 -32.22 12.84
C ASP A 10 11.51 -31.71 13.55
N ARG A 11 11.98 -30.50 13.23
CA ARG A 11 13.17 -29.92 13.89
C ARG A 11 12.86 -29.46 15.31
N VAL A 12 11.71 -28.84 15.53
CA VAL A 12 11.26 -28.43 16.87
C VAL A 12 11.12 -29.67 17.77
N GLU A 13 10.41 -30.71 17.30
CA GLU A 13 10.21 -31.98 18.02
C GLU A 13 11.53 -32.63 18.41
N ARG A 14 12.52 -32.68 17.50
CA ARG A 14 13.86 -33.22 17.80
C ARG A 14 14.57 -32.39 18.86
N LEU A 15 14.52 -31.08 18.83
CA LEU A 15 15.15 -30.22 19.83
C LEU A 15 14.47 -30.32 21.19
N LEU A 16 13.15 -30.53 21.21
CA LEU A 16 12.38 -30.78 22.41
C LEU A 16 12.54 -32.23 22.93
N GLN A 17 13.11 -33.15 22.12
CA GLN A 17 13.20 -34.56 22.42
C GLN A 17 11.82 -35.23 22.62
N ASP A 18 10.80 -34.75 21.90
CA ASP A 18 9.42 -35.23 21.97
C ASP A 18 8.85 -35.59 20.58
N THR A 19 9.50 -36.47 19.88
CA THR A 19 9.10 -36.91 18.53
C THR A 19 7.75 -37.67 18.49
N ALA A 20 7.21 -38.04 19.64
CA ALA A 20 5.92 -38.68 19.76
C ALA A 20 4.80 -37.74 20.16
N ASN A 21 5.09 -36.42 20.25
CA ASN A 21 4.14 -35.37 20.62
C ASN A 21 3.34 -35.64 21.91
N ARG A 22 4.01 -36.23 22.91
CA ARG A 22 3.41 -36.60 24.19
C ARG A 22 3.30 -35.42 25.16
N ARG A 23 4.23 -34.46 25.04
CA ARG A 23 4.33 -33.29 25.94
C ARG A 23 3.85 -32.02 25.24
N TRP A 24 4.15 -31.89 23.97
CA TRP A 24 3.73 -30.78 23.14
C TRP A 24 2.97 -31.33 21.93
N THR A 25 1.73 -30.92 21.79
CA THR A 25 0.92 -31.35 20.64
C THR A 25 1.38 -30.66 19.36
N VAL A 26 1.14 -31.27 18.20
CA VAL A 26 1.44 -30.67 16.89
C VAL A 26 0.78 -29.30 16.76
N ALA A 27 -0.43 -29.11 17.28
CA ALA A 27 -1.13 -27.84 17.27
C ALA A 27 -0.37 -26.75 18.05
N GLU A 28 0.11 -27.07 19.27
CA GLU A 28 0.92 -26.15 20.06
C GLU A 28 2.23 -25.79 19.38
N ILE A 29 2.91 -26.76 18.77
CA ILE A 29 4.17 -26.52 18.03
C ILE A 29 3.89 -25.57 16.86
N ASN A 30 2.77 -25.72 16.15
CA ASN A 30 2.38 -24.83 15.07
C ASN A 30 2.12 -23.40 15.58
N ASP A 31 1.42 -23.27 16.69
CA ASP A 31 1.17 -21.96 17.30
C ASP A 31 2.48 -21.28 17.70
N TYR A 32 3.42 -22.01 18.27
CA TYR A 32 4.75 -21.48 18.63
C TYR A 32 5.58 -21.09 17.39
N ILE A 33 5.52 -21.86 16.30
CA ILE A 33 6.18 -21.51 15.03
C ILE A 33 5.56 -20.26 14.45
N PHE A 34 4.23 -20.14 14.47
CA PHE A 34 3.51 -18.96 14.01
C PHE A 34 3.88 -17.73 14.83
N ASP A 35 3.83 -17.82 16.15
CA ASP A 35 4.18 -16.72 17.05
C ASP A 35 5.64 -16.28 16.88
N ALA A 36 6.55 -17.25 16.64
CA ALA A 36 7.94 -16.96 16.32
C ALA A 36 8.07 -16.20 14.99
N GLN A 37 7.30 -16.58 13.96
CA GLN A 37 7.28 -15.86 12.68
C GLN A 37 6.74 -14.46 12.84
N HIS A 38 5.63 -14.28 13.56
CA HIS A 38 5.04 -12.98 13.81
C HIS A 38 6.01 -12.05 14.57
N GLU A 39 6.66 -12.58 15.61
CA GLU A 39 7.66 -11.82 16.36
C GLU A 39 8.90 -11.48 15.51
N PHE A 40 9.39 -12.44 14.72
CA PHE A 40 10.52 -12.20 13.80
C PHE A 40 10.21 -11.05 12.84
N ILE A 41 9.04 -11.07 12.21
CA ILE A 41 8.61 -10.04 11.28
C ILE A 41 8.46 -8.70 11.98
N ARG A 42 7.82 -8.66 13.16
CA ARG A 42 7.66 -7.44 13.96
C ARG A 42 9.01 -6.84 14.36
N LEU A 43 9.97 -7.68 14.75
CA LEU A 43 11.29 -7.22 15.16
C LEU A 43 12.16 -6.78 13.99
N THR A 44 12.04 -7.40 12.83
CA THR A 44 12.88 -7.10 11.66
C THR A 44 12.30 -6.05 10.73
N GLY A 45 10.96 -5.88 10.71
CA GLY A 45 10.25 -5.08 9.70
C GLY A 45 10.29 -5.70 8.30
N PHE A 46 10.46 -7.01 8.20
CA PHE A 46 10.74 -7.74 6.95
C PHE A 46 10.00 -9.09 6.93
N PRO A 47 9.39 -9.55 5.79
CA PRO A 47 9.49 -8.98 4.45
C PRO A 47 8.55 -7.78 4.22
N LEU A 48 8.94 -6.92 3.29
CA LEU A 48 8.08 -5.86 2.82
C LEU A 48 7.01 -6.39 1.86
N TYR A 49 5.84 -5.78 1.91
CA TYR A 49 4.73 -6.05 1.01
C TYR A 49 4.17 -4.74 0.47
N THR A 50 3.70 -4.79 -0.76
CA THR A 50 3.12 -3.63 -1.43
C THR A 50 1.68 -3.93 -1.80
N THR A 51 0.78 -3.01 -1.48
CA THR A 51 -0.64 -3.10 -1.81
C THR A 51 -1.14 -1.76 -2.33
N ASN A 52 -2.25 -1.77 -3.08
CA ASN A 52 -2.84 -0.57 -3.63
C ASN A 52 -4.19 -0.28 -2.97
N VAL A 53 -4.48 1.00 -2.79
CA VAL A 53 -5.77 1.49 -2.32
C VAL A 53 -6.33 2.44 -3.36
N ASP A 54 -7.49 2.10 -3.91
CA ASP A 54 -8.18 2.95 -4.86
C ASP A 54 -8.89 4.09 -4.12
N LEU A 55 -8.76 5.28 -4.67
CA LEU A 55 -9.26 6.50 -4.04
C LEU A 55 -10.72 6.77 -4.42
N GLN A 56 -11.46 7.28 -3.45
CA GLN A 56 -12.85 7.74 -3.62
C GLN A 56 -12.96 9.19 -3.18
N GLY A 57 -13.82 9.95 -3.87
CA GLY A 57 -14.08 11.33 -3.52
C GLY A 57 -14.80 11.47 -2.17
N LEU A 58 -14.47 12.51 -1.42
CA LEU A 58 -15.03 12.83 -0.11
C LEU A 58 -14.84 11.76 0.98
N VAL A 59 -14.03 10.74 0.71
CA VAL A 59 -13.68 9.74 1.71
C VAL A 59 -12.38 10.14 2.40
N ALA A 60 -12.45 10.28 3.72
CA ALA A 60 -11.32 10.71 4.53
C ALA A 60 -10.47 9.52 4.99
N THR A 61 -11.10 8.42 5.39
CA THR A 61 -10.46 7.28 6.04
C THR A 61 -10.58 6.05 5.15
N TYR A 62 -9.49 5.32 5.03
CA TYR A 62 -9.38 4.11 4.24
C TYR A 62 -8.86 2.98 5.11
N ASP A 63 -9.34 1.79 4.84
CA ASP A 63 -8.80 0.57 5.42
C ASP A 63 -7.55 0.13 4.65
N VAL A 64 -6.57 -0.41 5.36
CA VAL A 64 -5.48 -1.14 4.74
C VAL A 64 -6.07 -2.38 4.06
N PRO A 65 -5.78 -2.62 2.78
CA PRO A 65 -6.33 -3.77 2.08
C PRO A 65 -6.09 -5.06 2.83
N THR A 66 -7.10 -5.93 2.80
CA THR A 66 -7.05 -7.24 3.44
C THR A 66 -6.51 -8.28 2.47
N LEU A 67 -5.90 -9.31 3.01
CA LEU A 67 -5.59 -10.56 2.34
C LEU A 67 -6.49 -11.64 2.91
N THR A 68 -6.85 -12.61 2.07
CA THR A 68 -7.67 -13.75 2.51
C THR A 68 -6.79 -14.99 2.59
N SER A 69 -6.83 -15.67 3.71
CA SER A 69 -6.23 -17.00 3.87
C SER A 69 -7.24 -17.91 4.56
N ASN A 70 -7.56 -19.04 3.92
CA ASN A 70 -8.53 -20.02 4.45
C ASN A 70 -9.87 -19.38 4.88
N SER A 71 -10.41 -18.53 4.03
CA SER A 71 -11.68 -17.79 4.24
C SER A 71 -11.69 -16.80 5.41
N VAL A 72 -10.52 -16.46 5.97
CA VAL A 72 -10.39 -15.39 6.96
C VAL A 72 -9.60 -14.24 6.37
N GLU A 73 -10.17 -13.06 6.49
CA GLU A 73 -9.56 -11.81 6.08
C GLU A 73 -8.67 -11.26 7.20
N TYR A 74 -7.52 -10.73 6.81
CA TYR A 74 -6.58 -10.06 7.72
C TYR A 74 -5.89 -8.90 6.99
N PRO A 75 -5.51 -7.82 7.69
CA PRO A 75 -4.80 -6.70 7.08
C PRO A 75 -3.52 -7.18 6.38
N ALA A 76 -3.28 -6.71 5.16
CA ALA A 76 -2.10 -7.10 4.37
C ALA A 76 -0.78 -6.63 5.01
N LEU A 77 -0.83 -5.49 5.72
CA LEU A 77 0.31 -4.84 6.35
C LEU A 77 0.15 -4.82 7.87
N MET A 78 1.24 -4.98 8.59
CA MET A 78 1.33 -4.74 10.04
C MET A 78 1.56 -3.25 10.35
N ASP A 79 2.27 -2.56 9.46
CA ASP A 79 2.57 -1.14 9.51
C ASP A 79 2.65 -0.57 8.09
N ILE A 80 2.52 0.74 7.98
CA ILE A 80 2.73 1.46 6.72
C ILE A 80 4.04 2.24 6.85
N GLN A 81 5.05 1.85 6.10
CA GLN A 81 6.37 2.48 6.14
C GLN A 81 6.53 3.52 5.04
N ARG A 82 5.84 3.33 3.93
CA ARG A 82 5.98 4.15 2.74
C ARG A 82 4.68 4.18 1.98
N ALA A 83 4.38 5.34 1.41
CA ALA A 83 3.25 5.51 0.52
C ALA A 83 3.69 6.29 -0.72
N ARG A 84 3.14 5.94 -1.87
CA ARG A 84 3.40 6.65 -3.12
C ARG A 84 2.18 6.64 -4.03
N VAL A 85 2.16 7.58 -4.96
CA VAL A 85 1.17 7.56 -6.04
C VAL A 85 1.46 6.34 -6.91
N ARG A 86 0.44 5.51 -7.17
CA ARG A 86 0.57 4.30 -7.99
C ARG A 86 1.19 4.63 -9.36
N ASN A 87 2.11 3.76 -9.80
CA ASN A 87 2.86 3.90 -11.04
C ASN A 87 3.72 5.18 -11.17
N ARG A 88 3.98 5.87 -10.05
CA ARG A 88 4.84 7.06 -10.01
C ARG A 88 5.91 6.91 -8.93
N ALA A 89 7.06 7.54 -9.18
CA ALA A 89 8.15 7.56 -8.19
C ALA A 89 7.94 8.60 -7.07
N VAL A 90 6.74 9.18 -7.00
CA VAL A 90 6.43 10.28 -6.07
C VAL A 90 5.92 9.71 -4.76
N GLU A 91 6.63 9.99 -3.68
CA GLU A 91 6.26 9.60 -2.33
C GLU A 91 5.27 10.58 -1.72
N ILE A 92 4.29 10.03 -1.02
CA ILE A 92 3.35 10.77 -0.21
C ILE A 92 3.87 10.71 1.23
N PRO A 93 4.12 11.85 1.89
CA PRO A 93 4.60 11.86 3.26
C PRO A 93 3.59 11.23 4.21
N ILE A 94 4.11 10.46 5.16
CA ILE A 94 3.34 9.87 6.26
C ILE A 94 3.59 10.73 7.48
N ILE A 95 2.53 11.25 8.08
CA ILE A 95 2.60 12.17 9.21
C ILE A 95 1.74 11.70 10.38
N SER A 96 2.08 12.14 11.58
CA SER A 96 1.26 11.93 12.78
C SER A 96 0.15 12.98 12.88
N PRO A 97 -1.03 12.64 13.43
CA PRO A 97 -2.08 13.61 13.73
C PRO A 97 -1.58 14.80 14.55
N THR A 98 -0.67 14.56 15.51
CA THR A 98 -0.09 15.59 16.38
C THR A 98 0.59 16.71 15.61
N VAL A 99 1.26 16.39 14.49
CA VAL A 99 1.91 17.40 13.64
C VAL A 99 0.89 18.36 13.01
N LEU A 100 -0.27 17.84 12.61
CA LEU A 100 -1.35 18.67 12.05
C LEU A 100 -2.11 19.44 13.15
N ASP A 101 -2.31 18.83 14.31
CA ASP A 101 -2.92 19.48 15.47
C ASP A 101 -2.06 20.67 15.96
N GLU A 102 -0.74 20.49 16.01
CA GLU A 102 0.20 21.57 16.35
C GLU A 102 0.18 22.66 15.26
N ALA A 103 0.26 22.30 13.99
CA ALA A 103 0.24 23.26 12.90
C ALA A 103 -1.07 24.09 12.89
N SER A 104 -2.22 23.47 13.15
CA SER A 104 -3.51 24.17 13.22
C SER A 104 -3.61 25.09 14.43
N SER A 105 -2.99 24.74 15.56
CA SER A 105 -3.02 25.56 16.78
C SER A 105 -2.16 26.83 16.66
N PHE A 106 -1.10 26.81 15.88
CA PHE A 106 -0.23 27.97 15.66
C PHE A 106 -0.83 29.02 14.73
N LEU A 107 -1.72 28.61 13.82
CA LEU A 107 -2.23 29.51 12.79
C LEU A 107 -3.32 30.47 13.26
N HIS A 108 -3.81 30.39 14.50
CA HIS A 108 -4.88 31.27 15.05
C HIS A 108 -6.05 31.48 14.08
N GLU A 109 -6.26 30.53 13.19
CA GLU A 109 -7.34 30.57 12.20
C GLU A 109 -8.67 30.23 12.89
N PRO A 110 -9.80 30.79 12.45
CA PRO A 110 -11.09 30.52 13.08
C PRO A 110 -11.42 29.04 13.08
N VAL A 111 -12.26 28.65 14.02
CA VAL A 111 -12.66 27.26 14.38
C VAL A 111 -13.10 26.37 13.20
N ASP A 112 -13.32 26.95 12.02
CA ASP A 112 -13.69 26.25 10.78
C ASP A 112 -12.50 25.57 10.04
N ALA A 113 -11.29 25.75 10.54
CA ALA A 113 -10.06 25.23 9.88
C ALA A 113 -9.54 23.93 10.47
N ASP A 114 -10.39 23.11 11.09
CA ASP A 114 -9.95 21.75 11.51
C ASP A 114 -9.45 21.00 10.29
N TRP A 115 -8.17 20.63 10.31
CA TRP A 115 -7.54 19.87 9.24
C TRP A 115 -8.32 18.59 8.88
N ARG A 116 -9.11 18.07 9.83
CA ARG A 116 -9.92 16.87 9.65
C ARG A 116 -11.08 17.06 8.68
N SER A 117 -11.51 18.30 8.46
CA SER A 117 -12.60 18.66 7.54
C SER A 117 -12.11 19.29 6.24
N GLN A 118 -10.83 19.63 6.15
CA GLN A 118 -10.28 20.25 4.94
C GLN A 118 -10.36 19.32 3.74
N THR A 119 -10.89 19.86 2.64
CA THR A 119 -10.95 19.16 1.35
C THR A 119 -9.97 19.75 0.36
N GLY A 120 -9.42 18.92 -0.52
CA GLY A 120 -8.47 19.37 -1.53
C GLY A 120 -7.58 18.23 -2.07
N PRO A 121 -6.55 18.59 -2.83
CA PRO A 121 -5.59 17.61 -3.31
C PRO A 121 -4.80 16.97 -2.16
N ILE A 122 -4.61 15.66 -2.22
CA ILE A 122 -3.90 14.88 -1.20
C ILE A 122 -2.46 15.38 -1.07
N ARG A 123 -2.03 15.63 0.14
CA ARG A 123 -0.68 16.07 0.49
C ARG A 123 0.06 15.10 1.38
N ALA A 124 -0.67 14.38 2.23
CA ALA A 124 -0.10 13.45 3.19
C ALA A 124 -1.06 12.31 3.53
N ILE A 125 -0.51 11.25 4.09
CA ILE A 125 -1.23 10.20 4.78
C ILE A 125 -1.04 10.40 6.26
N VAL A 126 -2.13 10.38 7.01
CA VAL A 126 -2.13 10.48 8.46
C VAL A 126 -2.41 9.10 9.04
N LEU A 127 -1.46 8.60 9.81
CA LEU A 127 -1.64 7.34 10.54
C LEU A 127 -2.23 7.66 11.92
N ASP A 128 -3.42 7.15 12.16
CA ASP A 128 -4.04 7.23 13.47
C ASP A 128 -3.52 6.08 14.35
N HIS A 129 -3.09 6.44 15.58
CA HIS A 129 -2.64 5.46 16.56
C HIS A 129 -3.78 4.56 17.09
N GLN A 130 -5.02 4.90 16.78
CA GLN A 130 -6.19 4.15 17.26
C GLN A 130 -6.45 2.87 16.47
N SER A 131 -5.96 2.79 15.23
CA SER A 131 -6.12 1.61 14.39
C SER A 131 -4.91 1.38 13.50
N ALA A 132 -4.25 0.23 13.64
CA ALA A 132 -3.16 -0.18 12.75
C ALA A 132 -3.65 -0.58 11.35
N SER A 133 -4.98 -0.74 11.19
CA SER A 133 -5.60 -1.21 9.94
C SER A 133 -6.20 -0.07 9.10
N THR A 134 -6.17 1.17 9.58
CA THR A 134 -6.74 2.32 8.88
C THR A 134 -5.73 3.44 8.72
N PHE A 135 -5.92 4.25 7.70
CA PHE A 135 -5.20 5.50 7.51
C PHE A 135 -6.14 6.58 6.98
N ARG A 136 -5.77 7.83 7.19
CA ARG A 136 -6.54 8.98 6.74
C ARG A 136 -5.76 9.76 5.69
N LEU A 137 -6.47 10.34 4.73
CA LEU A 137 -5.91 11.26 3.75
C LEU A 137 -6.02 12.71 4.24
N TYR A 138 -5.00 13.49 3.94
CA TYR A 138 -4.99 14.91 4.24
C TYR A 138 -4.47 15.71 3.04
N PRO A 139 -5.20 16.73 2.58
CA PRO A 139 -6.65 16.95 2.78
C PRO A 139 -7.52 15.80 2.26
N ILE A 140 -8.81 15.80 2.61
CA ILE A 140 -9.78 14.85 2.05
C ILE A 140 -9.91 15.13 0.55
N PRO A 141 -9.87 14.12 -0.33
CA PRO A 141 -10.05 14.34 -1.77
C PRO A 141 -11.37 15.07 -2.06
N ALA A 142 -11.29 16.22 -2.74
CA ALA A 142 -12.46 17.02 -3.05
C ALA A 142 -13.23 16.45 -4.25
N GLY A 143 -14.54 16.37 -4.12
CA GLY A 143 -15.46 16.02 -5.20
C GLY A 143 -15.37 14.56 -5.65
N ASN A 144 -16.04 14.24 -6.75
CA ASN A 144 -16.00 12.92 -7.35
C ASN A 144 -14.68 12.72 -8.08
N ILE A 145 -13.93 11.66 -7.70
CA ILE A 145 -12.68 11.31 -8.35
C ILE A 145 -12.94 10.63 -9.69
N VAL A 146 -13.95 9.78 -9.73
CA VAL A 146 -14.35 9.04 -10.93
C VAL A 146 -15.87 9.07 -11.05
N SER A 147 -16.37 9.44 -12.23
CA SER A 147 -17.79 9.35 -12.59
C SER A 147 -17.95 8.63 -13.91
N THR A 148 -18.85 7.66 -13.97
CA THR A 148 -19.18 6.95 -15.21
C THR A 148 -20.63 7.24 -15.58
N VAL A 149 -20.84 7.83 -16.74
CA VAL A 149 -22.14 8.21 -17.25
C VAL A 149 -22.34 7.72 -18.66
N THR A 150 -23.59 7.64 -19.11
CA THR A 150 -23.90 7.37 -20.51
C THR A 150 -23.81 8.65 -21.32
N ALA A 151 -23.17 8.60 -22.48
CA ALA A 151 -23.00 9.73 -23.37
C ALA A 151 -23.44 9.39 -24.79
N SER A 152 -23.92 10.40 -25.50
CA SER A 152 -24.26 10.34 -26.92
C SER A 152 -23.53 11.44 -27.67
N PHE A 153 -22.96 11.14 -28.80
CA PHE A 153 -22.22 12.10 -29.63
C PHE A 153 -22.21 11.73 -31.11
N ASN A 154 -22.12 12.75 -31.92
CA ASN A 154 -22.04 12.61 -33.39
C ASN A 154 -20.60 12.31 -33.86
N ALA A 155 -20.45 12.03 -35.13
CA ALA A 155 -19.15 11.81 -35.77
C ALA A 155 -18.28 13.07 -35.65
N THR A 156 -16.98 12.87 -35.32
CA THR A 156 -15.93 13.91 -35.32
C THR A 156 -16.35 15.22 -34.64
N THR A 157 -16.93 15.09 -33.44
CA THR A 157 -17.39 16.26 -32.65
C THR A 157 -16.53 16.48 -31.41
N THR A 158 -16.46 17.71 -30.91
CA THR A 158 -15.97 18.06 -29.59
C THR A 158 -17.09 18.12 -28.56
N SER A 159 -18.36 18.01 -28.98
CA SER A 159 -19.52 18.12 -28.09
C SER A 159 -20.15 16.75 -27.87
N ILE A 160 -20.30 16.36 -26.63
CA ILE A 160 -21.00 15.14 -26.22
C ILE A 160 -22.15 15.50 -25.28
N THR A 161 -23.24 14.75 -25.34
CA THR A 161 -24.37 14.90 -24.42
C THR A 161 -24.33 13.73 -23.42
N VAL A 162 -24.28 14.03 -22.14
CA VAL A 162 -24.26 13.05 -21.05
C VAL A 162 -25.62 12.93 -20.38
N SER A 163 -25.90 11.79 -19.78
CA SER A 163 -27.14 11.58 -19.02
C SER A 163 -27.22 12.43 -17.76
N ASP A 164 -26.07 12.67 -17.10
CA ASP A 164 -25.95 13.49 -15.90
C ASP A 164 -24.58 14.15 -15.88
N ALA A 165 -24.54 15.44 -15.58
CA ALA A 165 -23.33 16.23 -15.48
C ALA A 165 -23.08 16.80 -14.07
N SER A 166 -23.91 16.42 -13.07
CA SER A 166 -23.85 16.97 -11.71
C SER A 166 -22.49 16.75 -11.03
N ASP A 167 -21.86 15.64 -11.34
CA ASP A 167 -20.58 15.21 -10.75
C ASP A 167 -19.36 15.54 -11.63
N LEU A 168 -19.58 16.25 -12.71
CA LEU A 168 -18.52 16.56 -13.67
C LEU A 168 -17.98 17.98 -13.46
N ALA A 169 -16.69 18.14 -13.71
CA ALA A 169 -16.01 19.42 -13.62
C ALA A 169 -15.07 19.65 -14.81
N VAL A 170 -14.90 20.92 -15.18
CA VAL A 170 -13.93 21.34 -16.21
C VAL A 170 -12.52 20.88 -15.78
N GLY A 171 -11.76 20.33 -16.72
CA GLY A 171 -10.44 19.77 -16.47
C GLY A 171 -10.42 18.28 -16.11
N MET A 172 -11.58 17.64 -15.89
CA MET A 172 -11.61 16.17 -15.77
C MET A 172 -11.18 15.51 -17.08
N TYR A 173 -10.37 14.44 -16.97
CA TYR A 173 -10.03 13.60 -18.11
C TYR A 173 -11.21 12.69 -18.49
N VAL A 174 -11.31 12.42 -19.78
CA VAL A 174 -12.43 11.68 -20.36
C VAL A 174 -11.90 10.48 -21.12
N GLY A 175 -12.50 9.31 -20.89
CA GLY A 175 -12.09 8.06 -21.55
C GLY A 175 -13.10 6.94 -21.32
N GLY A 176 -12.65 5.69 -21.39
CA GLY A 176 -13.51 4.52 -21.24
C GLY A 176 -14.27 4.15 -22.53
N ASN A 177 -14.05 4.88 -23.63
CA ASN A 177 -14.64 4.59 -24.94
C ASN A 177 -13.59 4.75 -26.03
N THR A 178 -13.54 3.80 -26.98
CA THR A 178 -12.56 3.78 -28.07
C THR A 178 -12.65 4.97 -29.03
N ASN A 179 -13.80 5.63 -29.07
CA ASN A 179 -14.03 6.79 -29.91
C ASN A 179 -13.60 8.11 -29.29
N ILE A 180 -13.12 8.09 -28.05
CA ILE A 180 -12.58 9.26 -27.37
C ILE A 180 -11.05 9.14 -27.36
N PRO A 181 -10.35 10.10 -28.00
CA PRO A 181 -8.88 10.07 -28.06
C PRO A 181 -8.26 10.13 -26.66
N GLU A 182 -7.10 9.54 -26.51
CA GLU A 182 -6.30 9.66 -25.29
C GLU A 182 -6.02 11.12 -24.94
N LYS A 183 -5.89 11.41 -23.64
CA LYS A 183 -5.60 12.77 -23.13
C LYS A 183 -6.71 13.78 -23.50
N THR A 184 -7.94 13.33 -23.62
CA THR A 184 -9.09 14.23 -23.77
C THR A 184 -9.54 14.69 -22.42
N ALA A 185 -9.82 16.00 -22.27
CA ALA A 185 -10.34 16.60 -21.04
C ALA A 185 -11.61 17.40 -21.33
N ILE A 186 -12.38 17.68 -20.28
CA ILE A 186 -13.51 18.59 -20.35
C ILE A 186 -12.99 20.01 -20.46
N SER A 187 -13.35 20.75 -21.51
CA SER A 187 -13.03 22.15 -21.70
C SER A 187 -14.16 23.08 -21.24
N ALA A 188 -15.42 22.65 -21.35
CA ALA A 188 -16.59 23.39 -20.88
C ALA A 188 -17.77 22.46 -20.57
N ILE A 189 -18.66 22.92 -19.69
CA ILE A 189 -19.90 22.23 -19.32
C ILE A 189 -21.07 23.23 -19.47
N SER A 190 -22.12 22.81 -20.18
CA SER A 190 -23.35 23.58 -20.32
C SER A 190 -24.56 22.65 -20.19
N GLY A 191 -25.15 22.59 -19.00
CA GLY A 191 -26.16 21.60 -18.65
C GLY A 191 -25.64 20.19 -18.81
N THR A 192 -26.29 19.37 -19.64
CA THR A 192 -25.84 18.00 -19.98
C THR A 192 -24.89 17.95 -21.18
N THR A 193 -24.56 19.08 -21.78
CA THR A 193 -23.64 19.16 -22.92
C THR A 193 -22.22 19.44 -22.42
N ILE A 194 -21.30 18.52 -22.75
CA ILE A 194 -19.88 18.59 -22.37
C ILE A 194 -19.07 18.89 -23.62
N THR A 195 -18.23 19.91 -23.55
CA THR A 195 -17.26 20.22 -24.61
C THR A 195 -15.91 19.55 -24.25
N LEU A 196 -15.39 18.78 -25.18
CA LEU A 196 -14.11 18.08 -25.04
C LEU A 196 -12.96 18.92 -25.61
N SER A 197 -11.77 18.72 -25.09
CA SER A 197 -10.53 19.34 -25.60
C SER A 197 -10.08 18.77 -26.95
N LYS A 198 -10.57 17.58 -27.31
CA LYS A 198 -10.25 16.90 -28.59
C LYS A 198 -11.53 16.38 -29.24
N THR A 199 -11.50 16.29 -30.58
CA THR A 199 -12.58 15.68 -31.37
C THR A 199 -12.64 14.18 -31.18
N THR A 200 -13.86 13.62 -31.12
CA THR A 200 -14.09 12.19 -31.14
C THR A 200 -13.67 11.57 -32.51
N THR A 201 -13.32 10.29 -32.50
CA THR A 201 -12.79 9.60 -33.68
C THR A 201 -13.84 8.73 -34.42
N ASN A 202 -15.09 8.68 -33.95
CA ASN A 202 -16.14 7.89 -34.54
C ASN A 202 -16.56 8.42 -35.92
N THR A 203 -17.03 7.53 -36.78
CA THR A 203 -17.50 7.86 -38.14
C THR A 203 -19.02 8.00 -38.25
N GLY A 204 -19.74 7.71 -37.17
CA GLY A 204 -21.20 7.79 -37.10
C GLY A 204 -21.68 8.27 -35.72
N THR A 205 -22.98 8.35 -35.52
CA THR A 205 -23.57 8.69 -34.21
C THR A 205 -23.37 7.54 -33.23
N VAL A 206 -22.87 7.84 -32.06
CA VAL A 206 -22.78 6.94 -30.92
C VAL A 206 -23.86 7.30 -29.92
N SER A 207 -24.67 6.34 -29.51
CA SER A 207 -25.78 6.55 -28.60
C SER A 207 -25.58 5.70 -27.31
N ASN A 208 -25.83 6.30 -26.18
CA ASN A 208 -25.80 5.62 -24.87
C ASN A 208 -24.49 4.86 -24.57
N ALA A 209 -23.35 5.39 -25.01
CA ALA A 209 -22.06 4.80 -24.72
C ALA A 209 -21.64 5.09 -23.29
N SER A 210 -21.05 4.13 -22.63
CA SER A 210 -20.41 4.37 -21.32
C SER A 210 -19.15 5.20 -21.50
N VAL A 211 -19.07 6.30 -20.79
CA VAL A 211 -17.92 7.21 -20.75
C VAL A 211 -17.56 7.49 -19.31
N THR A 212 -16.27 7.44 -19.01
CA THR A 212 -15.75 7.65 -17.66
C THR A 212 -14.95 8.94 -17.58
N PHE A 213 -15.21 9.69 -16.55
CA PHE A 213 -14.55 10.96 -16.23
C PHE A 213 -13.71 10.79 -14.97
N VAL A 214 -12.47 11.30 -14.99
CA VAL A 214 -11.53 11.19 -13.87
C VAL A 214 -11.00 12.56 -13.51
N SER A 215 -11.03 12.89 -12.21
CA SER A 215 -10.51 14.16 -11.72
C SER A 215 -8.98 14.23 -11.86
N SER A 216 -8.48 15.32 -12.41
CA SER A 216 -7.04 15.60 -12.52
C SER A 216 -6.43 16.11 -11.21
N ASN A 217 -7.23 16.59 -10.27
CA ASN A 217 -6.79 17.31 -9.07
C ASN A 217 -6.80 16.45 -7.78
N VAL A 218 -6.57 15.14 -7.89
CA VAL A 218 -6.60 14.23 -6.73
C VAL A 218 -5.38 14.43 -5.83
N PHE A 219 -4.22 14.71 -6.42
CA PHE A 219 -2.97 14.92 -5.69
C PHE A 219 -2.52 16.37 -5.78
N SER A 220 -1.78 16.85 -4.79
CA SER A 220 -1.23 18.20 -4.85
C SER A 220 -0.11 18.28 -5.88
N ASN A 221 -0.02 19.45 -6.56
CA ASN A 221 0.93 19.65 -7.66
C ASN A 221 2.38 19.38 -7.29
N TYR A 222 2.79 19.64 -6.04
CA TYR A 222 4.17 19.39 -5.64
C TYR A 222 4.49 17.89 -5.46
N LEU A 223 3.48 17.05 -5.15
CA LEU A 223 3.66 15.59 -5.09
C LEU A 223 3.89 14.98 -6.46
N LEU A 224 3.52 15.71 -7.47
CA LEU A 224 3.52 15.28 -8.85
C LEU A 224 4.67 15.89 -9.66
N GLN A 225 5.41 16.82 -9.09
CA GLN A 225 6.63 17.34 -9.70
C GLN A 225 7.68 16.23 -9.73
N THR A 226 7.76 15.53 -10.85
CA THR A 226 8.99 14.82 -11.18
C THR A 226 10.07 15.86 -11.38
N PRO A 227 11.29 15.66 -10.88
CA PRO A 227 12.44 16.44 -11.30
C PRO A 227 12.75 16.05 -12.76
N THR A 228 11.99 16.59 -13.70
CA THR A 228 12.32 16.49 -15.12
C THR A 228 13.40 17.52 -15.40
N THR A 229 14.53 17.07 -15.92
CA THR A 229 15.59 17.90 -16.45
C THR A 229 15.20 18.63 -17.74
N ASP A 230 14.01 18.37 -18.27
CA ASP A 230 13.46 19.01 -19.47
C ASP A 230 12.39 20.02 -19.06
N VAL A 231 12.82 21.25 -18.83
CA VAL A 231 11.97 22.38 -18.45
C VAL A 231 11.13 22.92 -19.64
N ASP A 232 11.41 22.48 -20.84
CA ASP A 232 10.83 23.05 -22.07
C ASP A 232 9.49 22.44 -22.51
N ALA A 233 9.01 21.40 -21.84
CA ALA A 233 7.80 20.69 -22.26
C ALA A 233 6.57 20.91 -21.35
N ILE A 234 6.65 21.74 -20.32
CA ILE A 234 5.57 21.89 -19.36
C ILE A 234 4.83 23.21 -19.62
N SER A 235 3.91 23.17 -20.56
CA SER A 235 2.79 24.10 -20.57
C SER A 235 1.93 23.83 -19.32
N GLY A 236 1.61 24.86 -18.53
CA GLY A 236 1.09 24.78 -17.16
C GLY A 236 -0.22 24.00 -16.91
N THR A 237 -0.71 23.23 -17.86
CA THR A 237 -1.89 22.36 -17.80
C THR A 237 -1.57 20.89 -18.09
N ASP A 238 -0.37 20.56 -18.59
CA ASP A 238 0.04 19.16 -18.87
C ASP A 238 0.62 18.45 -17.65
N LEU A 239 0.44 19.06 -16.53
CA LEU A 239 0.96 18.58 -15.29
C LEU A 239 0.22 17.32 -14.88
N LEU A 240 0.88 16.19 -14.86
CA LEU A 240 0.87 15.36 -13.70
C LEU A 240 0.21 14.02 -13.82
N PHE A 241 -0.87 13.91 -14.50
CA PHE A 241 -1.43 12.67 -14.97
C PHE A 241 -1.66 12.83 -16.47
N ASP A 242 -0.68 12.40 -17.19
CA ASP A 242 -0.94 11.97 -18.55
C ASP A 242 -2.21 11.10 -18.49
N ALA A 243 -3.21 11.37 -19.31
CA ALA A 243 -4.41 10.55 -19.40
C ALA A 243 -4.08 9.06 -19.53
N SER A 244 -2.91 8.70 -20.06
CA SER A 244 -2.33 7.36 -20.03
C SER A 244 -2.11 6.80 -18.61
N GLY A 245 -2.03 7.64 -17.56
CA GLY A 245 -1.97 7.21 -16.16
C GLY A 245 -3.32 6.74 -15.62
N PHE A 246 -4.44 7.25 -16.21
CA PHE A 246 -5.80 6.89 -15.81
C PHE A 246 -6.47 5.93 -16.77
N PHE A 247 -5.96 5.82 -18.01
CA PHE A 247 -6.53 4.99 -19.04
C PHE A 247 -5.43 4.12 -19.67
N GLN A 248 -5.61 2.81 -19.64
CA GLN A 248 -4.86 1.86 -20.46
C GLN A 248 -5.77 1.40 -21.60
N GLY A 249 -5.64 2.04 -22.76
CA GLY A 249 -6.60 1.88 -23.84
C GLY A 249 -7.99 2.36 -23.43
N THR A 250 -8.98 1.45 -23.41
CA THR A 250 -10.35 1.76 -22.95
C THR A 250 -10.60 1.47 -21.48
N THR A 251 -9.61 0.95 -20.75
CA THR A 251 -9.75 0.60 -19.33
C THR A 251 -9.37 1.77 -18.44
N VAL A 252 -10.27 2.15 -17.54
CA VAL A 252 -10.02 3.19 -16.53
C VAL A 252 -9.12 2.62 -15.44
N VAL A 253 -8.03 3.30 -15.16
CA VAL A 253 -7.19 3.03 -14.00
C VAL A 253 -7.56 4.06 -12.94
N LEU A 254 -8.16 3.61 -11.84
CA LEU A 254 -8.53 4.49 -10.73
C LEU A 254 -7.28 5.14 -10.12
N PRO A 255 -7.38 6.44 -9.74
CA PRO A 255 -6.36 7.06 -8.92
C PRO A 255 -6.18 6.23 -7.65
N SER A 256 -4.97 5.77 -7.41
CA SER A 256 -4.70 4.90 -6.27
C SER A 256 -3.37 5.22 -5.62
N ILE A 257 -3.28 4.90 -4.34
CA ILE A 257 -2.08 5.00 -3.53
C ILE A 257 -1.50 3.60 -3.38
N GLU A 258 -0.23 3.47 -3.65
CA GLU A 258 0.54 2.28 -3.35
C GLU A 258 1.12 2.42 -1.93
N LEU A 259 0.72 1.51 -1.05
CA LEU A 259 1.22 1.39 0.31
C LEU A 259 2.27 0.28 0.38
N GLN A 260 3.38 0.56 1.02
CA GLN A 260 4.42 -0.41 1.31
C GLN A 260 4.68 -0.46 2.81
N GLY A 261 4.74 -1.65 3.35
CA GLY A 261 4.99 -1.85 4.77
C GLY A 261 5.40 -3.28 5.08
N THR A 262 5.51 -3.59 6.35
CA THR A 262 5.80 -4.94 6.81
C THR A 262 4.61 -5.85 6.54
N ARG A 263 4.85 -6.96 5.85
CA ARG A 263 3.80 -7.93 5.55
C ARG A 263 3.26 -8.56 6.83
N ASN A 264 1.93 -8.58 6.96
CA ASN A 264 1.28 -9.32 8.02
C ASN A 264 1.25 -10.83 7.68
N PRO A 265 1.77 -11.71 8.54
CA PRO A 265 1.71 -13.15 8.27
C PRO A 265 0.28 -13.68 8.43
N PRO A 266 -0.19 -14.53 7.52
CA PRO A 266 -1.52 -15.11 7.59
C PRO A 266 -1.63 -16.09 8.77
N ARG A 267 -2.30 -15.66 9.83
CA ARG A 267 -2.45 -16.50 11.03
C ARG A 267 -3.11 -17.86 10.72
N ASN A 268 -4.09 -17.83 9.85
CA ASN A 268 -4.87 -19.03 9.55
C ASN A 268 -4.17 -20.00 8.60
N ALA A 269 -3.20 -19.57 7.80
CA ALA A 269 -2.43 -20.50 6.97
C ALA A 269 -1.65 -21.49 7.82
N LEU A 270 -1.20 -21.10 9.01
CA LEU A 270 -0.52 -21.98 9.96
C LEU A 270 -1.46 -22.62 10.99
N GLN A 271 -2.62 -22.05 11.30
CA GLN A 271 -3.57 -22.62 12.27
C GLN A 271 -4.40 -23.79 11.74
N ASN A 272 -4.65 -23.84 10.43
CA ASN A 272 -5.36 -24.99 9.84
C ASN A 272 -4.54 -26.28 9.82
N TYR A 273 -3.29 -26.24 10.26
CA TYR A 273 -2.41 -27.39 10.38
C TYR A 273 -2.54 -28.15 11.72
N ALA A 274 -3.48 -27.77 12.54
CA ALA A 274 -3.71 -28.43 13.85
C ALA A 274 -3.80 -29.97 13.80
N ASN A 275 -3.98 -30.57 12.60
CA ASN A 275 -4.12 -32.01 12.42
C ASN A 275 -3.30 -32.61 11.26
N VAL A 276 -2.36 -31.86 10.65
CA VAL A 276 -1.61 -32.38 9.49
C VAL A 276 -0.12 -32.42 9.82
N ALA A 277 0.34 -33.58 10.26
CA ALA A 277 1.76 -33.89 10.22
C ALA A 277 2.23 -33.79 8.76
N GLY A 278 3.25 -32.95 8.48
CA GLY A 278 3.85 -32.82 7.16
C GLY A 278 3.30 -31.71 6.27
N GLY A 279 2.85 -30.58 6.83
CA GLY A 279 2.41 -29.41 6.05
C GLY A 279 3.45 -28.96 5.02
N THR A 280 2.98 -28.70 3.78
CA THR A 280 3.83 -28.30 2.65
C THR A 280 4.07 -26.80 2.55
N ASP A 281 3.36 -26.02 3.33
CA ASP A 281 3.46 -24.56 3.31
C ASP A 281 4.82 -24.07 3.82
N THR A 282 5.24 -22.95 3.25
CA THR A 282 6.51 -22.34 3.59
C THR A 282 6.29 -21.02 4.32
N PRO A 283 7.14 -20.71 5.32
CA PRO A 283 7.10 -19.39 5.95
C PRO A 283 7.28 -18.25 4.94
N ILE A 284 6.67 -17.10 5.24
CA ILE A 284 6.80 -15.92 4.36
C ILE A 284 8.14 -15.20 4.50
N ILE A 285 8.94 -15.52 5.50
CA ILE A 285 10.30 -14.98 5.68
C ILE A 285 11.29 -15.68 4.75
N GLY A 286 12.45 -15.04 4.51
CA GLY A 286 13.49 -15.63 3.65
C GLY A 286 13.98 -16.97 4.17
N SER A 287 14.22 -17.93 3.27
CA SER A 287 14.55 -19.33 3.60
C SER A 287 15.78 -19.52 4.50
N ARG A 288 16.72 -18.59 4.48
CA ARG A 288 17.89 -18.60 5.35
C ARG A 288 17.57 -18.31 6.81
N PHE A 289 16.42 -17.68 7.09
CA PHE A 289 15.96 -17.36 8.44
C PHE A 289 14.94 -18.37 8.98
N HIS A 290 14.62 -19.42 8.24
CA HIS A 290 13.66 -20.44 8.68
C HIS A 290 14.11 -21.13 9.98
N GLU A 291 15.42 -21.27 10.21
CA GLU A 291 15.93 -21.80 11.49
C GLU A 291 15.62 -20.91 12.71
N ALA A 292 15.50 -19.60 12.52
CA ALA A 292 15.09 -18.71 13.59
C ALA A 292 13.73 -19.11 14.16
N LEU A 293 12.79 -19.53 13.29
CA LEU A 293 11.46 -19.97 13.72
C LEU A 293 11.52 -21.20 14.62
N VAL A 294 12.43 -22.13 14.31
CA VAL A 294 12.64 -23.31 15.15
C VAL A 294 13.10 -22.89 16.54
N PHE A 295 14.08 -22.00 16.65
CA PHE A 295 14.59 -21.55 17.94
C PHE A 295 13.53 -20.75 18.72
N GLY A 296 12.77 -19.87 18.05
CA GLY A 296 11.68 -19.12 18.67
C GLY A 296 10.52 -20.02 19.13
N ALA A 297 10.22 -21.08 18.41
CA ALA A 297 9.20 -22.05 18.83
C ALA A 297 9.68 -22.89 20.05
N VAL A 298 10.91 -23.36 20.04
CA VAL A 298 11.50 -24.12 21.16
C VAL A 298 11.60 -23.27 22.41
N GLU A 299 11.95 -21.99 22.30
CA GLU A 299 11.93 -21.03 23.42
C GLU A 299 10.56 -21.02 24.09
N ARG A 300 9.49 -20.83 23.31
CA ARG A 300 8.13 -20.78 23.82
C ARG A 300 7.67 -22.09 24.44
N ALA A 301 8.04 -23.20 23.82
CA ALA A 301 7.74 -24.51 24.35
C ALA A 301 8.34 -24.74 25.77
N TYR A 302 9.57 -24.23 26.02
CA TYR A 302 10.18 -24.30 27.33
C TYR A 302 9.63 -23.28 28.33
N LEU A 303 8.86 -22.28 27.90
CA LEU A 303 8.15 -21.34 28.76
C LEU A 303 6.74 -21.80 29.15
N LYS A 304 6.25 -22.90 28.59
CA LYS A 304 4.94 -23.45 28.94
C LYS A 304 4.82 -23.64 30.44
N GLU A 305 3.74 -23.12 31.03
CA GLU A 305 3.48 -23.17 32.47
C GLU A 305 3.07 -24.58 32.90
N ASN A 306 4.02 -25.36 33.30
CA ASN A 306 3.84 -26.67 33.91
C ASN A 306 5.20 -27.17 34.45
N GLU A 307 5.26 -28.45 34.84
CA GLU A 307 6.50 -29.13 35.27
C GLU A 307 7.62 -29.10 34.23
N LEU A 308 7.32 -28.75 32.97
CA LEU A 308 8.27 -28.71 31.85
C LEU A 308 8.95 -27.34 31.70
N ARG A 309 8.54 -26.34 32.48
CA ARG A 309 9.10 -24.99 32.41
C ARG A 309 10.61 -25.00 32.71
N ASN A 310 11.38 -24.59 31.70
CA ASN A 310 12.83 -24.47 31.84
C ASN A 310 13.34 -23.14 31.28
N VAL A 311 13.38 -22.15 32.14
CA VAL A 311 13.79 -20.78 31.80
C VAL A 311 15.22 -20.71 31.27
N GLN A 312 16.13 -21.52 31.83
CA GLN A 312 17.53 -21.51 31.38
C GLN A 312 17.66 -21.98 29.94
N LYS A 313 17.01 -23.09 29.59
CA LYS A 313 16.98 -23.56 28.20
C LYS A 313 16.26 -22.57 27.28
N SER A 314 15.13 -22.01 27.71
CA SER A 314 14.41 -20.99 26.96
C SER A 314 15.34 -19.81 26.63
N ASN A 315 16.10 -19.29 27.56
CA ASN A 315 17.01 -18.16 27.33
C ASN A 315 18.08 -18.47 26.27
N VAL A 316 18.63 -19.69 26.27
CA VAL A 316 19.62 -20.12 25.24
C VAL A 316 19.01 -20.07 23.85
N PHE A 317 17.78 -20.55 23.69
CA PHE A 317 17.11 -20.51 22.40
C PHE A 317 16.67 -19.09 22.02
N ARG A 318 16.27 -18.27 22.99
CA ARG A 318 15.99 -16.85 22.81
C ARG A 318 17.19 -16.08 22.26
N GLU A 319 18.38 -16.30 22.80
CA GLU A 319 19.60 -15.66 22.32
C GLU A 319 19.88 -16.04 20.86
N ARG A 320 19.75 -17.31 20.51
CA ARG A 320 19.91 -17.75 19.11
C ARG A 320 18.89 -17.12 18.19
N PHE A 321 17.61 -17.07 18.58
CA PHE A 321 16.57 -16.38 17.82
C PHE A 321 16.94 -14.92 17.57
N LEU A 322 17.37 -14.20 18.61
CA LEU A 322 17.75 -12.79 18.50
C LEU A 322 19.00 -12.57 17.64
N GLN A 323 19.93 -13.52 17.59
CA GLN A 323 21.06 -13.45 16.66
C GLN A 323 20.60 -13.45 15.19
N PHE A 324 19.65 -14.30 14.81
CA PHE A 324 19.04 -14.28 13.47
C PHE A 324 18.27 -12.99 13.20
N VAL A 325 17.55 -12.46 14.20
CA VAL A 325 16.88 -11.16 14.08
C VAL A 325 17.88 -10.04 13.81
N ALA A 326 19.01 -10.03 14.52
CA ALA A 326 20.07 -9.04 14.32
C ALA A 326 20.71 -9.15 12.93
N GLU A 327 20.95 -10.38 12.44
CA GLU A 327 21.46 -10.64 11.10
C GLU A 327 20.47 -10.15 10.03
N ALA A 328 19.18 -10.45 10.18
CA ALA A 328 18.14 -9.99 9.24
C ALA A 328 18.02 -8.46 9.20
N ARG A 329 18.07 -7.79 10.36
CA ARG A 329 18.08 -6.32 10.45
C ARG A 329 19.30 -5.71 9.75
N ARG A 330 20.47 -6.31 9.95
CA ARG A 330 21.71 -5.85 9.30
C ARG A 330 21.58 -5.94 7.78
N GLU A 331 21.10 -7.07 7.28
CA GLU A 331 20.89 -7.25 5.85
C GLU A 331 19.88 -6.27 5.26
N GLU A 332 18.75 -6.06 5.94
CA GLU A 332 17.77 -5.07 5.49
C GLU A 332 18.36 -3.65 5.49
N SER A 333 19.14 -3.29 6.50
CA SER A 333 19.83 -2.00 6.54
C SER A 333 20.83 -1.86 5.39
N GLU A 334 21.60 -2.89 5.08
CA GLU A 334 22.53 -2.91 3.95
C GLU A 334 21.78 -2.81 2.60
N ASN A 335 20.66 -3.52 2.45
CA ASN A 335 19.82 -3.45 1.26
C ASN A 335 19.17 -2.06 1.12
N ARG A 336 18.73 -1.45 2.22
CA ARG A 336 18.20 -0.09 2.24
C ARG A 336 19.25 0.92 1.84
N ILE A 337 20.48 0.81 2.35
CA ILE A 337 21.62 1.66 1.97
C ILE A 337 21.96 1.48 0.49
N ARG A 338 21.96 0.26 -0.02
CA ARG A 338 22.21 0.00 -1.45
C ARG A 338 21.14 0.63 -2.35
N ARG A 339 19.86 0.55 -1.95
CA ARG A 339 18.74 1.16 -2.69
C ARG A 339 18.79 2.69 -2.66
N VAL A 340 19.12 3.28 -1.50
CA VAL A 340 19.22 4.74 -1.32
C VAL A 340 20.58 5.29 -1.80
N GLY A 341 21.62 4.47 -1.75
CA GLY A 341 22.99 4.89 -2.09
C GLY A 341 23.19 5.35 -3.54
N GLY A 342 22.35 4.91 -4.48
CA GLY A 342 22.32 5.42 -5.85
C GLY A 342 21.89 6.90 -5.92
N ALA A 343 20.87 7.29 -5.19
CA ALA A 343 20.34 8.65 -5.16
C ALA A 343 21.22 9.61 -4.32
N ASN A 344 21.76 9.13 -3.19
CA ASN A 344 22.60 9.97 -2.32
C ASN A 344 24.01 10.23 -2.86
N ARG A 345 24.57 9.31 -3.66
CA ARG A 345 25.86 9.58 -4.33
C ARG A 345 25.80 10.74 -5.31
N VAL A 346 24.66 10.94 -5.96
CA VAL A 346 24.45 12.08 -6.85
C VAL A 346 24.33 13.38 -6.06
N ARG A 347 23.63 13.39 -4.92
CA ARG A 347 23.50 14.59 -4.07
C ARG A 347 24.81 15.01 -3.40
N MET A 348 25.66 14.07 -2.94
CA MET A 348 26.95 14.41 -2.36
C MET A 348 27.96 14.97 -3.38
N LYS A 349 27.90 14.57 -4.64
CA LYS A 349 28.77 15.16 -5.70
C LYS A 349 28.39 16.60 -6.04
N VAL A 350 27.11 16.96 -5.91
CA VAL A 350 26.67 18.35 -6.18
C VAL A 350 27.00 19.28 -5.01
N SER A 351 26.97 18.82 -3.75
CA SER A 351 27.29 19.67 -2.60
C SER A 351 28.78 19.98 -2.42
N ARG A 352 29.69 19.19 -3.05
CA ARG A 352 31.15 19.44 -2.98
C ARG A 352 31.70 20.39 -4.06
N ARG A 353 30.85 20.96 -4.90
CA ARG A 353 31.26 21.92 -5.93
C ARG A 353 31.03 23.40 -5.56
N TRP A 354 30.67 23.66 -4.30
CA TRP A 354 30.54 25.02 -3.78
C TRP A 354 31.40 25.20 -2.53
N VAL A 355 32.73 25.06 -2.71
CA VAL A 355 33.76 25.65 -1.85
C VAL A 355 34.86 26.16 -2.77
#